data_10337df3759da8d65fd22bd09f03f8a5
#
_entry.id   10337df3759da8d65fd22bd09f03f8a5
#
_cell.length_a   1.000
_cell.length_b   1.000
_cell.length_c   1.000
_cell.angle_alpha   90.00
_cell.angle_beta   90.00
_cell.angle_gamma   90.00
#
_symmetry.space_group_name_H-M   'P 1'
#
loop_
_entity.id
_entity.type
_entity.pdbx_description
1 polymer ?
#
loop_
_entity_poly.entity_id
_entity_poly.type
_entity_poly.pdbx_seq_one_letter_code
_entity_poly.pdbx_strand_id
1 'polypeptide(L)'
;SSYSNHQPWIQTLMIKFCCFLGKLISDSINTGVAIYVMFQMCVLALIYAYVIYYLYQKGTRRIYLIGCLIFYAVFPINAFYAVTMWKDVLMGAIVLLFSVILWKMECNEQTKVDWILFFITGILISLLRSNGFYAYVLCIPFIIFFMKKKRVQTGLICIATVFLVMFVKGPVMEHYKVVQPDTIEALSIPAQHIARVITDGGELTQEQEELLSKVVDLERVPKEY
;
A
#
# COMPACT_ATOMS: atom_id res chain seq x y z
N SER A 1 -16.31 -6.91 -17.95
CA SER A 1 -16.12 -6.78 -16.51
C SER A 1 -15.36 -5.47 -16.24
N SER A 2 -16.04 -4.50 -15.63
CA SER A 2 -15.45 -3.24 -15.23
C SER A 2 -14.42 -3.51 -14.10
N TYR A 3 -13.24 -2.92 -14.22
CA TYR A 3 -12.24 -2.93 -13.14
C TYR A 3 -12.67 -1.90 -12.09
N SER A 4 -12.73 -2.30 -10.82
CA SER A 4 -12.93 -1.38 -9.70
C SER A 4 -11.59 -1.08 -9.04
N ASN A 5 -11.35 0.19 -8.70
CA ASN A 5 -10.17 0.64 -7.95
C ASN A 5 -10.35 0.52 -6.42
N HIS A 6 -11.42 -0.15 -5.97
CA HIS A 6 -11.60 -0.51 -4.56
C HIS A 6 -10.43 -1.38 -4.05
N GLN A 7 -9.94 -2.31 -4.88
CA GLN A 7 -8.63 -2.93 -4.70
C GLN A 7 -7.60 -2.22 -5.59
N PRO A 8 -6.35 -2.00 -5.13
CA PRO A 8 -5.32 -1.34 -5.93
C PRO A 8 -5.16 -2.04 -7.28
N TRP A 9 -5.27 -1.27 -8.35
CA TRP A 9 -5.25 -1.78 -9.72
C TRP A 9 -3.99 -2.62 -10.01
N ILE A 10 -2.83 -2.18 -9.53
CA ILE A 10 -1.56 -2.92 -9.66
C ILE A 10 -1.62 -4.31 -9.01
N GLN A 11 -2.16 -4.41 -7.79
CA GLN A 11 -2.30 -5.70 -7.13
C GLN A 11 -3.26 -6.62 -7.90
N THR A 12 -4.37 -6.07 -8.40
CA THR A 12 -5.32 -6.81 -9.23
C THR A 12 -4.65 -7.34 -10.51
N LEU A 13 -3.78 -6.55 -11.16
CA LEU A 13 -3.02 -6.97 -12.33
C LEU A 13 -2.02 -8.08 -11.98
N MET A 14 -1.31 -7.96 -10.86
CA MET A 14 -0.37 -9.00 -10.39
C MET A 14 -1.10 -10.32 -10.12
N ILE A 15 -2.23 -10.28 -9.42
CA ILE A 15 -3.06 -11.47 -9.15
C ILE A 15 -3.57 -12.07 -10.46
N LYS A 16 -4.08 -11.25 -11.39
CA LYS A 16 -4.52 -11.74 -12.71
C LYS A 16 -3.41 -12.40 -13.50
N PHE A 17 -2.23 -11.81 -13.49
CA PHE A 17 -1.06 -12.40 -14.15
C PHE A 17 -0.70 -13.76 -13.52
N CYS A 18 -0.69 -13.86 -12.20
CA CYS A 18 -0.45 -15.14 -11.52
C CYS A 18 -1.56 -16.18 -11.80
N CYS A 19 -2.82 -15.74 -11.85
CA CYS A 19 -3.93 -16.62 -12.22
C CYS A 19 -3.84 -17.08 -13.69
N PHE A 20 -3.38 -16.23 -14.58
CA PHE A 20 -3.11 -16.60 -15.97
C PHE A 20 -2.02 -17.68 -16.07
N LEU A 21 -0.90 -17.50 -15.33
CA LEU A 21 0.15 -18.51 -15.24
C LEU A 21 -0.36 -19.81 -14.61
N GLY A 22 -1.18 -19.73 -13.57
CA GLY A 22 -1.78 -20.90 -12.91
C GLY A 22 -2.65 -21.73 -13.86
N LYS A 23 -3.46 -21.05 -14.68
CA LYS A 23 -4.26 -21.72 -15.72
C LYS A 23 -3.41 -22.38 -16.79
N LEU A 24 -2.29 -21.77 -17.14
CA LEU A 24 -1.37 -22.34 -18.14
C LEU A 24 -0.69 -23.62 -17.63
N ILE A 25 -0.44 -23.70 -16.31
CA ILE A 25 0.29 -24.84 -15.70
C ILE A 25 -0.65 -26.00 -15.33
N SER A 26 -1.82 -25.73 -14.76
CA SER A 26 -2.69 -26.77 -14.20
C SER A 26 -4.19 -26.53 -14.43
N ASP A 27 -4.56 -25.61 -15.32
CA ASP A 27 -5.95 -25.19 -15.60
C ASP A 27 -6.77 -24.85 -14.32
N SER A 28 -6.09 -24.46 -13.24
CA SER A 28 -6.70 -24.17 -11.94
C SER A 28 -6.41 -22.75 -11.48
N ILE A 29 -7.44 -22.07 -11.01
CA ILE A 29 -7.31 -20.74 -10.36
C ILE A 29 -6.52 -20.85 -9.05
N ASN A 30 -6.68 -21.95 -8.31
CA ASN A 30 -5.98 -22.16 -7.04
C ASN A 30 -4.46 -22.19 -7.22
N THR A 31 -3.96 -22.75 -8.33
CA THR A 31 -2.54 -22.71 -8.69
C THR A 31 -2.08 -21.26 -8.90
N GLY A 32 -2.89 -20.42 -9.52
CA GLY A 32 -2.58 -19.00 -9.69
C GLY A 32 -2.49 -18.25 -8.36
N VAL A 33 -3.39 -18.54 -7.43
CA VAL A 33 -3.34 -17.99 -6.06
C VAL A 33 -2.07 -18.45 -5.34
N ALA A 34 -1.72 -19.73 -5.43
CA ALA A 34 -0.49 -20.27 -4.85
C ALA A 34 0.76 -19.59 -5.42
N ILE A 35 0.83 -19.37 -6.74
CA ILE A 35 1.93 -18.65 -7.39
C ILE A 35 2.05 -17.22 -6.83
N TYR A 36 0.92 -16.50 -6.68
CA TYR A 36 0.94 -15.16 -6.10
C TYR A 36 1.45 -15.15 -4.66
N VAL A 37 0.96 -16.07 -3.83
CA VAL A 37 1.40 -16.19 -2.43
C VAL A 37 2.89 -16.50 -2.34
N MET A 38 3.38 -17.46 -3.13
CA MET A 38 4.82 -17.78 -3.18
C MET A 38 5.65 -16.57 -3.63
N PHE A 39 5.22 -15.85 -4.64
CA PHE A 39 5.87 -14.62 -5.08
C PHE A 39 5.92 -13.59 -3.94
N GLN A 40 4.80 -13.35 -3.26
CA GLN A 40 4.72 -12.45 -2.12
C GLN A 40 5.69 -12.86 -1.00
N MET A 41 5.70 -14.13 -0.62
CA MET A 41 6.61 -14.67 0.40
C MET A 41 8.09 -14.47 0.02
N CYS A 42 8.44 -14.73 -1.24
CA CYS A 42 9.81 -14.49 -1.74
C CYS A 42 10.19 -13.01 -1.64
N VAL A 43 9.31 -12.09 -2.05
CA VAL A 43 9.57 -10.64 -1.96
C VAL A 43 9.76 -10.21 -0.51
N LEU A 44 8.90 -10.67 0.41
CA LEU A 44 9.02 -10.37 1.84
C LEU A 44 10.37 -10.89 2.38
N ALA A 45 10.71 -12.15 2.11
CA ALA A 45 11.94 -12.77 2.59
C ALA A 45 13.19 -12.03 2.07
N LEU A 46 13.19 -11.62 0.79
CA LEU A 46 14.30 -10.87 0.21
C LEU A 46 14.45 -9.49 0.85
N ILE A 47 13.36 -8.78 1.08
CA ILE A 47 13.38 -7.46 1.72
C ILE A 47 13.89 -7.59 3.16
N TYR A 48 13.36 -8.53 3.95
CA TYR A 48 13.78 -8.74 5.33
C TYR A 48 15.25 -9.16 5.43
N ALA A 49 15.70 -10.06 4.57
CA ALA A 49 17.10 -10.47 4.49
C ALA A 49 18.01 -9.29 4.11
N TYR A 50 17.59 -8.45 3.16
CA TYR A 50 18.32 -7.24 2.78
C TYR A 50 18.45 -6.25 3.93
N VAL A 51 17.37 -6.02 4.69
CA VAL A 51 17.37 -5.14 5.87
C VAL A 51 18.35 -5.64 6.93
N ILE A 52 18.30 -6.95 7.28
CA ILE A 52 19.21 -7.55 8.26
C ILE A 52 20.66 -7.45 7.77
N TYR A 53 20.90 -7.73 6.48
CA TYR A 53 22.23 -7.61 5.87
C TYR A 53 22.78 -6.19 5.94
N TYR A 54 21.94 -5.18 5.63
CA TYR A 54 22.33 -3.79 5.72
C TYR A 54 22.66 -3.36 7.16
N LEU A 55 21.82 -3.76 8.13
CA LEU A 55 22.10 -3.54 9.55
C LEU A 55 23.40 -4.21 10.01
N TYR A 56 23.70 -5.42 9.51
CA TYR A 56 24.97 -6.08 9.77
C TYR A 56 26.16 -5.28 9.23
N GLN A 57 26.06 -4.76 7.99
CA GLN A 57 27.10 -3.89 7.41
C GLN A 57 27.33 -2.59 8.22
N LYS A 58 26.29 -2.10 8.88
CA LYS A 58 26.36 -0.93 9.77
C LYS A 58 26.99 -1.24 11.13
N GLY A 59 27.45 -2.45 11.38
CA GLY A 59 28.08 -2.83 12.64
C GLY A 59 27.08 -3.03 13.78
N THR A 60 25.82 -3.25 13.49
CA THR A 60 24.81 -3.54 14.51
C THR A 60 25.19 -4.81 15.29
N ARG A 61 25.06 -4.77 16.61
CA ARG A 61 25.40 -5.90 17.48
C ARG A 61 24.60 -7.14 17.08
N ARG A 62 25.26 -8.30 17.06
CA ARG A 62 24.68 -9.60 16.65
C ARG A 62 23.37 -9.94 17.35
N ILE A 63 23.21 -9.56 18.62
CA ILE A 63 22.00 -9.83 19.40
C ILE A 63 20.75 -9.18 18.76
N TYR A 64 20.86 -7.94 18.24
CA TYR A 64 19.75 -7.27 17.57
C TYR A 64 19.46 -7.89 16.20
N LEU A 65 20.51 -8.32 15.47
CA LEU A 65 20.33 -8.99 14.17
C LEU A 65 19.62 -10.34 14.35
N ILE A 66 20.00 -11.10 15.37
CA ILE A 66 19.33 -12.37 15.72
C ILE A 66 17.89 -12.09 16.16
N GLY A 67 17.66 -11.04 16.95
CA GLY A 67 16.31 -10.62 17.34
C GLY A 67 15.43 -10.29 16.13
N CYS A 68 15.94 -9.53 15.16
CA CYS A 68 15.24 -9.24 13.89
C CYS A 68 14.97 -10.52 13.09
N LEU A 69 15.95 -11.42 12.99
CA LEU A 69 15.80 -12.68 12.28
C LEU A 69 14.70 -13.56 12.91
N ILE A 70 14.72 -13.71 14.24
CA ILE A 70 13.69 -14.46 14.97
C ILE A 70 12.32 -13.80 14.78
N PHE A 71 12.24 -12.46 14.89
CA PHE A 71 11.00 -11.74 14.69
C PHE A 71 10.41 -11.98 13.29
N TYR A 72 11.22 -11.85 12.23
CA TYR A 72 10.71 -12.04 10.88
C TYR A 72 10.41 -13.50 10.53
N ALA A 73 11.23 -14.46 11.02
CA ALA A 73 11.11 -15.85 10.65
C ALA A 73 10.14 -16.65 11.53
N VAL A 74 10.04 -16.33 12.82
CA VAL A 74 9.35 -17.19 13.80
C VAL A 74 8.06 -16.54 14.32
N PHE A 75 7.96 -15.19 14.32
CA PHE A 75 6.79 -14.53 14.86
C PHE A 75 5.54 -14.88 14.04
N PRO A 76 4.50 -15.51 14.64
CA PRO A 76 3.40 -16.11 13.90
C PRO A 76 2.63 -15.12 12.99
N ILE A 77 2.58 -13.86 13.38
CA ILE A 77 1.86 -12.82 12.62
C ILE A 77 2.50 -12.61 11.24
N ASN A 78 3.83 -12.70 11.12
CA ASN A 78 4.52 -12.55 9.84
C ASN A 78 4.20 -13.71 8.91
N ALA A 79 4.17 -14.95 9.42
CA ALA A 79 3.81 -16.13 8.65
C ALA A 79 2.34 -16.05 8.20
N PHE A 80 1.43 -15.63 9.10
CA PHE A 80 0.02 -15.49 8.80
C PHE A 80 -0.22 -14.44 7.71
N TYR A 81 0.39 -13.26 7.81
CA TYR A 81 0.26 -12.23 6.80
C TYR A 81 0.97 -12.59 5.49
N ALA A 82 2.07 -13.34 5.53
CA ALA A 82 2.80 -13.71 4.32
C ALA A 82 1.96 -14.55 3.35
N VAL A 83 0.99 -15.33 3.85
CA VAL A 83 0.08 -16.15 3.03
C VAL A 83 -1.23 -15.43 2.68
N THR A 84 -1.53 -14.29 3.30
CA THR A 84 -2.74 -13.53 3.00
C THR A 84 -2.55 -12.61 1.79
N MET A 85 -3.54 -12.53 0.91
CA MET A 85 -3.50 -11.67 -0.28
C MET A 85 -3.89 -10.23 0.02
N TRP A 86 -3.49 -9.70 1.17
CA TRP A 86 -3.81 -8.33 1.57
C TRP A 86 -2.81 -7.34 0.97
N LYS A 87 -3.36 -6.25 0.42
CA LYS A 87 -2.58 -5.15 -0.19
C LYS A 87 -1.56 -4.53 0.76
N ASP A 88 -1.87 -4.49 2.06
CA ASP A 88 -1.06 -3.85 3.08
C ASP A 88 0.22 -4.65 3.39
N VAL A 89 0.26 -5.95 3.11
CA VAL A 89 1.42 -6.82 3.36
C VAL A 89 2.61 -6.42 2.49
N LEU A 90 2.42 -6.39 1.17
CA LEU A 90 3.46 -5.93 0.24
C LEU A 90 3.80 -4.46 0.46
N MET A 91 2.79 -3.62 0.73
CA MET A 91 2.99 -2.20 1.02
C MET A 91 3.93 -2.00 2.22
N GLY A 92 3.71 -2.71 3.33
CA GLY A 92 4.56 -2.62 4.53
C GLY A 92 6.02 -2.99 4.24
N ALA A 93 6.26 -4.07 3.50
CA ALA A 93 7.61 -4.47 3.11
C ALA A 93 8.29 -3.44 2.19
N ILE A 94 7.56 -2.87 1.24
CA ILE A 94 8.08 -1.84 0.33
C ILE A 94 8.39 -0.54 1.09
N VAL A 95 7.55 -0.14 2.04
CA VAL A 95 7.84 1.01 2.92
C VAL A 95 9.10 0.77 3.75
N LEU A 96 9.29 -0.44 4.28
CA LEU A 96 10.51 -0.81 4.99
C LEU A 96 11.75 -0.71 4.09
N LEU A 97 11.70 -1.25 2.88
CA LEU A 97 12.78 -1.15 1.90
C LEU A 97 13.07 0.31 1.55
N PHE A 98 12.03 1.10 1.29
CA PHE A 98 12.14 2.53 1.00
C PHE A 98 12.84 3.30 2.13
N SER A 99 12.50 2.99 3.39
CA SER A 99 13.11 3.60 4.57
C SER A 99 14.61 3.29 4.69
N VAL A 100 15.00 2.04 4.38
CA VAL A 100 16.43 1.66 4.35
C VAL A 100 17.17 2.36 3.22
N ILE A 101 16.56 2.49 2.05
CA ILE A 101 17.15 3.22 0.93
C ILE A 101 17.34 4.70 1.28
N LEU A 102 16.35 5.34 1.89
CA LEU A 102 16.45 6.72 2.38
C LEU A 102 17.62 6.88 3.38
N TRP A 103 17.76 5.93 4.30
CA TRP A 103 18.87 5.95 5.25
C TRP A 103 20.24 5.84 4.54
N LYS A 104 20.38 4.91 3.58
CA LYS A 104 21.59 4.81 2.74
C LYS A 104 21.89 6.12 2.00
N MET A 105 20.85 6.75 1.46
CA MET A 105 21.00 8.01 0.73
C MET A 105 21.43 9.16 1.64
N GLU A 106 20.90 9.23 2.85
CA GLU A 106 21.28 10.22 3.87
C GLU A 106 22.73 10.03 4.31
N CYS A 107 23.16 8.79 4.53
CA CYS A 107 24.55 8.45 4.84
C CYS A 107 25.51 8.60 3.65
N ASN A 108 25.06 8.96 2.45
CA ASN A 108 25.83 9.02 1.19
C ASN A 108 26.46 7.67 0.77
N GLU A 109 25.84 6.56 1.11
CA GLU A 109 26.31 5.21 0.80
C GLU A 109 25.54 4.57 -0.37
N GLN A 110 24.63 5.33 -0.99
CA GLN A 110 23.80 4.82 -2.07
C GLN A 110 24.59 4.51 -3.32
N THR A 111 24.22 3.43 -3.94
CA THR A 111 24.70 2.97 -5.26
C THR A 111 23.74 3.46 -6.37
N LYS A 112 24.11 3.21 -7.63
CA LYS A 112 23.18 3.46 -8.76
C LYS A 112 21.90 2.62 -8.65
N VAL A 113 22.00 1.42 -8.11
CA VAL A 113 20.84 0.53 -7.88
C VAL A 113 19.89 1.13 -6.84
N ASP A 114 20.41 1.75 -5.79
CA ASP A 114 19.57 2.37 -4.76
C ASP A 114 18.73 3.54 -5.31
N TRP A 115 19.22 4.28 -6.29
CA TRP A 115 18.44 5.31 -7.00
C TRP A 115 17.28 4.71 -7.80
N ILE A 116 17.52 3.59 -8.48
CA ILE A 116 16.48 2.86 -9.21
C ILE A 116 15.45 2.30 -8.22
N LEU A 117 15.90 1.69 -7.14
CA LEU A 117 15.03 1.18 -6.09
C LEU A 117 14.22 2.29 -5.42
N PHE A 118 14.82 3.46 -5.17
CA PHE A 118 14.11 4.62 -4.64
C PHE A 118 12.96 5.05 -5.55
N PHE A 119 13.20 5.12 -6.85
CA PHE A 119 12.17 5.43 -7.84
C PHE A 119 11.07 4.37 -7.87
N ILE A 120 11.45 3.09 -7.99
CA ILE A 120 10.50 1.96 -8.06
C ILE A 120 9.66 1.86 -6.79
N THR A 121 10.28 1.93 -5.61
CA THR A 121 9.56 1.83 -4.34
C THR A 121 8.61 3.02 -4.14
N GLY A 122 9.00 4.23 -4.55
CA GLY A 122 8.11 5.39 -4.55
C GLY A 122 6.85 5.20 -5.41
N ILE A 123 7.01 4.64 -6.61
CA ILE A 123 5.89 4.27 -7.50
C ILE A 123 5.01 3.20 -6.84
N LEU A 124 5.61 2.14 -6.31
CA LEU A 124 4.87 1.04 -5.69
C LEU A 124 4.09 1.49 -4.46
N ILE A 125 4.68 2.32 -3.58
CA ILE A 125 3.99 2.93 -2.43
C ILE A 125 2.75 3.70 -2.91
N SER A 126 2.89 4.49 -3.96
CA SER A 126 1.83 5.35 -4.50
C SER A 126 0.72 4.59 -5.23
N LEU A 127 1.02 3.40 -5.77
CA LEU A 127 0.08 2.62 -6.57
C LEU A 127 -0.53 1.42 -5.82
N LEU A 128 0.15 0.88 -4.80
CA LEU A 128 -0.37 -0.22 -3.99
C LEU A 128 -1.45 0.22 -3.00
N ARG A 129 -1.52 1.52 -2.70
CA ARG A 129 -2.57 2.05 -1.82
C ARG A 129 -3.00 3.45 -2.28
N SER A 130 -4.30 3.71 -2.31
CA SER A 130 -4.83 5.02 -2.73
C SER A 130 -4.25 6.17 -1.88
N ASN A 131 -4.21 5.97 -0.56
CA ASN A 131 -3.63 6.93 0.39
C ASN A 131 -2.10 6.99 0.34
N GLY A 132 -1.43 5.97 -0.20
CA GLY A 132 0.03 5.92 -0.34
C GLY A 132 0.58 7.05 -1.22
N PHE A 133 -0.15 7.43 -2.26
CA PHE A 133 0.22 8.57 -3.10
C PHE A 133 0.25 9.89 -2.31
N TYR A 134 -0.81 10.17 -1.54
CA TYR A 134 -0.88 11.39 -0.75
C TYR A 134 0.20 11.41 0.35
N ALA A 135 0.43 10.26 1.01
CA ALA A 135 1.50 10.13 2.00
C ALA A 135 2.88 10.35 1.37
N TYR A 136 3.13 9.78 0.18
CA TYR A 136 4.38 9.98 -0.55
C TYR A 136 4.60 11.45 -0.88
N VAL A 137 3.59 12.14 -1.47
CA VAL A 137 3.66 13.56 -1.81
C VAL A 137 3.92 14.42 -0.57
N LEU A 138 3.25 14.13 0.54
CA LEU A 138 3.45 14.84 1.81
C LEU A 138 4.87 14.64 2.36
N CYS A 139 5.48 13.48 2.13
CA CYS A 139 6.85 13.19 2.58
C CYS A 139 7.93 13.87 1.71
N ILE A 140 7.65 14.26 0.45
CA ILE A 140 8.65 14.85 -0.47
C ILE A 140 9.41 16.05 0.15
N PRO A 141 8.75 17.06 0.74
CA PRO A 141 9.46 18.20 1.33
C PRO A 141 10.44 17.77 2.41
N PHE A 142 10.04 16.82 3.24
CA PHE A 142 10.90 16.28 4.32
C PHE A 142 12.07 15.50 3.74
N ILE A 143 11.84 14.62 2.76
CA ILE A 143 12.89 13.85 2.07
C ILE A 143 13.92 14.81 1.48
N ILE A 144 13.49 15.84 0.74
CA ILE A 144 14.39 16.84 0.13
C ILE A 144 15.14 17.63 1.20
N PHE A 145 14.48 17.97 2.31
CA PHE A 145 15.11 18.70 3.42
C PHE A 145 16.23 17.89 4.07
N PHE A 146 16.03 16.59 4.30
CA PHE A 146 17.05 15.72 4.90
C PHE A 146 18.18 15.37 3.93
N MET A 147 17.93 15.29 2.61
CA MET A 147 18.92 14.94 1.57
C MET A 147 19.85 16.10 1.24
N LYS A 148 20.65 16.60 2.20
CA LYS A 148 21.45 17.83 2.10
C LYS A 148 22.36 17.89 0.86
N LYS A 149 23.05 16.80 0.53
CA LYS A 149 24.07 16.76 -0.56
C LYS A 149 23.48 16.49 -1.94
N LYS A 150 22.29 15.87 -2.03
CA LYS A 150 21.72 15.39 -3.31
C LYS A 150 20.28 15.84 -3.52
N ARG A 151 19.92 17.00 -2.95
CA ARG A 151 18.56 17.57 -2.99
C ARG A 151 17.98 17.61 -4.40
N VAL A 152 18.77 18.08 -5.37
CA VAL A 152 18.28 18.24 -6.76
C VAL A 152 17.98 16.89 -7.39
N GLN A 153 18.89 15.92 -7.28
CA GLN A 153 18.68 14.58 -7.83
C GLN A 153 17.48 13.89 -7.18
N THR A 154 17.39 13.94 -5.85
CA THR A 154 16.26 13.38 -5.10
C THR A 154 14.95 14.07 -5.50
N GLY A 155 14.94 15.40 -5.59
CA GLY A 155 13.78 16.17 -6.02
C GLY A 155 13.31 15.82 -7.42
N LEU A 156 14.24 15.68 -8.38
CA LEU A 156 13.93 15.28 -9.76
C LEU A 156 13.28 13.88 -9.79
N ILE A 157 13.81 12.92 -9.03
CA ILE A 157 13.25 11.57 -8.98
C ILE A 157 11.85 11.59 -8.31
N CYS A 158 11.68 12.35 -7.23
CA CYS A 158 10.36 12.50 -6.61
C CYS A 158 9.34 13.10 -7.58
N ILE A 159 9.71 14.15 -8.32
CA ILE A 159 8.86 14.76 -9.34
C ILE A 159 8.54 13.74 -10.44
N ALA A 160 9.55 13.03 -10.98
CA ALA A 160 9.34 11.99 -11.97
C ALA A 160 8.39 10.88 -11.47
N THR A 161 8.54 10.47 -10.20
CA THR A 161 7.62 9.51 -9.56
C THR A 161 6.19 10.03 -9.54
N VAL A 162 5.98 11.27 -9.09
CA VAL A 162 4.65 11.89 -9.05
C VAL A 162 4.04 11.98 -10.44
N PHE A 163 4.79 12.45 -11.43
CA PHE A 163 4.32 12.53 -12.82
C PHE A 163 3.91 11.16 -13.36
N LEU A 164 4.74 10.14 -13.17
CA LEU A 164 4.43 8.79 -13.64
C LEU A 164 3.19 8.22 -12.96
N VAL A 165 3.07 8.41 -11.63
CA VAL A 165 1.90 7.94 -10.88
C VAL A 165 0.63 8.67 -11.32
N MET A 166 0.68 9.99 -11.53
CA MET A 166 -0.45 10.75 -12.04
C MET A 166 -0.83 10.31 -13.45
N PHE A 167 0.13 10.04 -14.31
CA PHE A 167 -0.11 9.49 -15.64
C PHE A 167 -0.81 8.13 -15.59
N VAL A 168 -0.37 7.25 -14.68
CA VAL A 168 -1.02 5.93 -14.50
C VAL A 168 -2.42 6.08 -13.91
N LYS A 169 -2.60 6.91 -12.86
CA LYS A 169 -3.90 7.10 -12.19
C LYS A 169 -4.91 7.88 -13.01
N GLY A 170 -4.46 8.76 -13.90
CA GLY A 170 -5.32 9.52 -14.83
C GLY A 170 -5.51 8.76 -16.15
N PRO A 171 -4.76 9.15 -17.23
CA PRO A 171 -5.02 8.66 -18.58
C PRO A 171 -5.04 7.14 -18.74
N VAL A 172 -4.14 6.41 -18.03
CA VAL A 172 -4.08 4.95 -18.16
C VAL A 172 -5.30 4.29 -17.53
N MET A 173 -5.65 4.65 -16.29
CA MET A 173 -6.84 4.07 -15.63
C MET A 173 -8.14 4.46 -16.34
N GLU A 174 -8.24 5.68 -16.86
CA GLU A 174 -9.38 6.14 -17.65
C GLU A 174 -9.53 5.34 -18.95
N HIS A 175 -8.43 5.11 -19.67
CA HIS A 175 -8.43 4.29 -20.88
C HIS A 175 -8.94 2.87 -20.63
N TYR A 176 -8.56 2.26 -19.49
CA TYR A 176 -9.03 0.94 -19.08
C TYR A 176 -10.40 0.96 -18.38
N LYS A 177 -11.09 2.11 -18.33
CA LYS A 177 -12.41 2.29 -17.68
C LYS A 177 -12.42 1.74 -16.24
N VAL A 178 -11.36 2.04 -15.48
CA VAL A 178 -11.27 1.65 -14.08
C VAL A 178 -12.20 2.53 -13.27
N VAL A 179 -13.21 1.93 -12.64
CA VAL A 179 -14.17 2.66 -11.78
C VAL A 179 -13.44 3.12 -10.53
N GLN A 180 -13.41 4.41 -10.29
CA GLN A 180 -12.84 4.98 -9.06
C GLN A 180 -13.73 4.62 -7.86
N PRO A 181 -13.15 4.43 -6.64
CA PRO A 181 -13.94 4.23 -5.45
C PRO A 181 -14.85 5.43 -5.20
N ASP A 182 -16.07 5.15 -4.77
CA ASP A 182 -17.04 6.19 -4.46
C ASP A 182 -16.52 7.03 -3.27
N THR A 183 -16.82 8.34 -3.29
CA THR A 183 -16.48 9.26 -2.20
C THR A 183 -17.14 8.84 -0.87
N ILE A 184 -18.25 8.11 -0.95
CA ILE A 184 -18.95 7.51 0.19
C ILE A 184 -18.08 6.52 0.95
N GLU A 185 -17.16 5.79 0.28
CA GLU A 185 -16.22 4.88 0.96
C GLU A 185 -15.25 5.61 1.90
N ALA A 186 -14.87 6.84 1.58
CA ALA A 186 -14.03 7.67 2.46
C ALA A 186 -14.80 8.12 3.71
N LEU A 187 -16.13 8.18 3.62
CA LEU A 187 -17.04 8.54 4.70
C LEU A 187 -17.61 7.32 5.43
N SER A 188 -17.09 6.12 5.18
CA SER A 188 -17.63 4.88 5.76
C SER A 188 -17.67 4.90 7.30
N ILE A 189 -16.63 5.44 7.96
CA ILE A 189 -16.59 5.53 9.42
C ILE A 189 -17.62 6.52 9.94
N PRO A 190 -17.69 7.79 9.49
CA PRO A 190 -18.77 8.70 9.85
C PRO A 190 -20.17 8.14 9.57
N ALA A 191 -20.35 7.49 8.41
CA ALA A 191 -21.64 6.90 8.04
C ALA A 191 -22.06 5.78 9.00
N GLN A 192 -21.13 4.91 9.41
CA GLN A 192 -21.38 3.87 10.41
C GLN A 192 -21.72 4.46 11.79
N HIS A 193 -21.03 5.52 12.20
CA HIS A 193 -21.37 6.20 13.46
C HIS A 193 -22.78 6.80 13.42
N ILE A 194 -23.14 7.46 12.32
CA ILE A 194 -24.48 8.01 12.14
C ILE A 194 -25.53 6.90 12.14
N ALA A 195 -25.30 5.83 11.38
CA ALA A 195 -26.19 4.68 11.34
C ALA A 195 -26.41 4.08 12.73
N ARG A 196 -25.35 3.95 13.52
CA ARG A 196 -25.43 3.44 14.89
C ARG A 196 -26.24 4.35 15.82
N VAL A 197 -26.01 5.67 15.73
CA VAL A 197 -26.80 6.63 16.54
C VAL A 197 -28.27 6.53 16.21
N ILE A 198 -28.63 6.39 14.93
CA ILE A 198 -30.04 6.24 14.50
C ILE A 198 -30.62 4.91 15.03
N THR A 199 -29.84 3.82 14.92
CA THR A 199 -30.30 2.48 15.35
C THR A 199 -30.45 2.36 16.86
N ASP A 200 -29.54 2.98 17.62
CA ASP A 200 -29.56 2.97 19.09
C ASP A 200 -30.59 4.00 19.67
N GLY A 201 -31.35 4.68 18.82
CA GLY A 201 -32.41 5.64 19.25
C GLY A 201 -31.83 6.94 19.81
N GLY A 202 -30.66 7.37 19.32
CA GLY A 202 -30.05 8.64 19.73
C GLY A 202 -30.92 9.85 19.36
N GLU A 203 -30.99 10.85 20.22
CA GLU A 203 -31.72 12.07 19.98
C GLU A 203 -31.04 12.90 18.87
N LEU A 204 -31.77 13.11 17.77
CA LEU A 204 -31.34 13.98 16.68
C LEU A 204 -32.11 15.31 16.78
N THR A 205 -31.44 16.43 16.50
CA THR A 205 -32.13 17.69 16.35
C THR A 205 -32.90 17.72 15.02
N GLN A 206 -33.97 18.52 14.93
CA GLN A 206 -34.77 18.65 13.68
C GLN A 206 -33.90 19.01 12.47
N GLU A 207 -32.91 19.85 12.67
CA GLU A 207 -31.96 20.25 11.62
C GLU A 207 -31.06 19.08 11.16
N GLN A 208 -30.61 18.23 12.08
CA GLN A 208 -29.84 17.02 11.78
C GLN A 208 -30.69 15.99 11.05
N GLU A 209 -31.94 15.80 11.47
CA GLU A 209 -32.89 14.90 10.84
C GLU A 209 -33.20 15.30 9.40
N GLU A 210 -33.41 16.60 9.15
CA GLU A 210 -33.61 17.14 7.81
C GLU A 210 -32.37 17.01 6.90
N LEU A 211 -31.18 17.19 7.44
CA LEU A 211 -29.93 16.98 6.70
C LEU A 211 -29.69 15.52 6.38
N LEU A 212 -29.90 14.62 7.35
CA LEU A 212 -29.69 13.19 7.19
C LEU A 212 -30.71 12.56 6.24
N SER A 213 -31.98 13.01 6.29
CA SER A 213 -33.02 12.51 5.38
C SER A 213 -32.75 12.79 3.89
N LYS A 214 -31.89 13.78 3.58
CA LYS A 214 -31.45 14.06 2.21
C LYS A 214 -30.41 13.07 1.67
N VAL A 215 -29.76 12.33 2.58
CA VAL A 215 -28.62 11.47 2.24
C VAL A 215 -28.90 9.99 2.53
N VAL A 216 -29.70 9.74 3.56
CA VAL A 216 -29.97 8.39 4.10
C VAL A 216 -31.45 8.25 4.41
N ASP A 217 -32.03 7.10 4.08
CA ASP A 217 -33.38 6.74 4.48
C ASP A 217 -33.40 6.34 5.96
N LEU A 218 -33.84 7.25 6.82
CA LEU A 218 -33.82 7.10 8.27
C LEU A 218 -34.69 5.93 8.78
N GLU A 219 -35.71 5.52 8.02
CA GLU A 219 -36.59 4.40 8.39
C GLU A 219 -35.98 3.03 8.02
N ARG A 220 -35.07 3.04 7.07
CA ARG A 220 -34.44 1.82 6.52
C ARG A 220 -33.19 1.43 7.26
N VAL A 221 -32.43 2.41 7.77
CA VAL A 221 -31.18 2.16 8.50
C VAL A 221 -31.35 1.20 9.67
N PRO A 222 -32.33 1.34 10.57
CA PRO A 222 -32.48 0.43 11.71
C PRO A 222 -32.85 -1.01 11.33
N LYS A 223 -33.29 -1.24 10.10
CA LYS A 223 -33.67 -2.57 9.60
C LYS A 223 -32.54 -3.30 8.88
N GLU A 224 -31.58 -2.56 8.36
CA GLU A 224 -30.48 -3.09 7.54
C GLU A 224 -29.12 -3.05 8.28
N TYR A 225 -29.01 -2.36 9.41
CA TYR A 225 -27.84 -2.27 10.26
C TYR A 225 -27.95 -3.20 11.46
#